data_b1abf7a330e6ee81184ca0b9e5b3a222
#
_entry.id   b1abf7a330e6ee81184ca0b9e5b3a222
#
_cell.length_a   1.000
_cell.length_b   1.000
_cell.length_c   1.000
_cell.angle_alpha   90.00
_cell.angle_beta   90.00
_cell.angle_gamma   90.00
#
_symmetry.space_group_name_H-M   'P 1'
#
loop_
_entity.id
_entity.type
_entity.pdbx_description
1 polymer ?
#
loop_
_entity_poly.entity_id
_entity_poly.type
_entity_poly.pdbx_seq_one_letter_code
_entity_poly.pdbx_strand_id
1 'polypeptide(L)'
;MDVEHLIEQLNRAGILEEIQRKRVTTSEMPATLYISLMAASIATKKNLSTVIACAVESYITSNQQKHFDELQLQAAGAGKTLEQYLVEEIVKRLKTKN
;
A
#
# COMPACT_ATOMS: atom_id res chain seq x y z
N MET A 1 14.53 -0.52 -5.04
CA MET A 1 14.48 -0.43 -3.58
C MET A 1 14.17 -1.81 -3.00
N ASP A 2 14.84 -2.16 -1.93
CA ASP A 2 14.60 -3.42 -1.22
C ASP A 2 13.53 -3.21 -0.15
N VAL A 3 12.38 -3.87 -0.32
CA VAL A 3 11.24 -3.73 0.59
C VAL A 3 11.60 -4.29 1.98
N GLU A 4 12.39 -5.36 2.03
CA GLU A 4 12.84 -5.91 3.33
C GLU A 4 13.68 -4.91 4.12
N HIS A 5 14.54 -4.18 3.43
CA HIS A 5 15.34 -3.14 4.05
C HIS A 5 14.47 -1.97 4.54
N LEU A 6 13.45 -1.61 3.76
CA LEU A 6 12.47 -0.61 4.18
C LEU A 6 11.72 -1.05 5.44
N ILE A 7 11.29 -2.32 5.50
CA ILE A 7 10.62 -2.89 6.68
C ILE A 7 11.54 -2.78 7.90
N GLU A 8 12.81 -3.08 7.73
CA GLU A 8 13.81 -2.97 8.81
C GLU A 8 13.92 -1.53 9.31
N GLN A 9 13.94 -0.55 8.39
CA GLN A 9 13.97 0.86 8.76
C GLN A 9 12.71 1.28 9.51
N LEU A 10 11.56 0.80 9.10
CA LEU A 10 10.29 1.07 9.78
C LEU A 10 10.27 0.45 11.17
N ASN A 11 10.84 -0.74 11.32
CA ASN A 11 10.98 -1.38 12.62
C ASN A 11 11.87 -0.55 13.55
N ARG A 12 12.97 -0.02 13.05
CA ARG A 12 13.87 0.86 13.82
C ARG A 12 13.17 2.15 14.23
N ALA A 13 12.26 2.65 13.40
CA ALA A 13 11.45 3.83 13.71
C ALA A 13 10.36 3.54 14.75
N GLY A 14 10.15 2.27 15.11
CA GLY A 14 9.18 1.87 16.14
C GLY A 14 7.74 1.84 15.66
N ILE A 15 7.49 1.84 14.35
CA ILE A 15 6.12 1.92 13.80
C ILE A 15 5.69 0.65 13.06
N LEU A 16 6.55 -0.34 12.93
CA LEU A 16 6.22 -1.55 12.16
C LEU A 16 5.03 -2.30 12.76
N GLU A 17 4.98 -2.45 14.07
CA GLU A 17 3.88 -3.12 14.73
C GLU A 17 2.55 -2.41 14.50
N GLU A 18 2.55 -1.09 14.53
CA GLU A 18 1.37 -0.30 14.21
C GLU A 18 0.92 -0.53 12.76
N ILE A 19 1.86 -0.56 11.82
CA ILE A 19 1.57 -0.81 10.41
C ILE A 19 0.95 -2.20 10.23
N GLN A 20 1.47 -3.21 10.90
CA GLN A 20 0.96 -4.58 10.79
C GLN A 20 -0.49 -4.72 11.25
N ARG A 21 -0.96 -3.82 12.09
CA ARG A 21 -2.34 -3.82 12.58
C ARG A 21 -3.29 -2.97 11.77
N LYS A 22 -2.78 -2.25 10.76
CA LYS A 22 -3.62 -1.35 9.97
C LYS A 22 -4.61 -2.13 9.10
N ARG A 23 -5.82 -1.64 9.09
CA ARG A 23 -6.87 -2.07 8.16
C ARG A 23 -7.23 -0.89 7.30
N VAL A 24 -7.45 -1.16 6.02
CA VAL A 24 -7.81 -0.11 5.07
C VAL A 24 -9.30 -0.15 4.84
N THR A 25 -9.95 1.00 5.04
CA THR A 25 -11.36 1.16 4.65
C THR A 25 -11.38 1.92 3.33
N THR A 26 -12.32 1.56 2.47
CA THR A 26 -12.51 2.24 1.20
C THR A 26 -13.73 3.15 1.28
N SER A 27 -13.76 4.17 0.42
CA SER A 27 -14.97 4.97 0.21
C SER A 27 -16.02 4.11 -0.51
N GLU A 28 -17.24 4.62 -0.59
CA GLU A 28 -18.29 3.97 -1.38
C GLU A 28 -17.79 3.75 -2.81
N MET A 29 -18.10 2.59 -3.35
CA MET A 29 -17.70 2.28 -4.71
C MET A 29 -18.91 2.20 -5.63
N PRO A 30 -18.75 2.47 -6.94
CA PRO A 30 -19.84 2.32 -7.90
C PRO A 30 -20.44 0.92 -7.86
N ALA A 31 -21.75 0.84 -8.07
CA ALA A 31 -22.46 -0.44 -8.08
C ALA A 31 -21.88 -1.42 -9.10
N THR A 32 -21.45 -0.93 -10.26
CA THR A 32 -20.85 -1.76 -11.30
C THR A 32 -19.57 -2.43 -10.82
N LEU A 33 -18.73 -1.71 -10.05
CA LEU A 33 -17.50 -2.27 -9.49
C LEU A 33 -17.81 -3.31 -8.42
N TYR A 34 -18.76 -3.01 -7.53
CA TYR A 34 -19.17 -3.95 -6.49
C TYR A 34 -19.72 -5.25 -7.08
N ILE A 35 -20.57 -5.13 -8.09
CA ILE A 35 -21.12 -6.29 -8.80
C ILE A 35 -20.01 -7.13 -9.44
N SER A 36 -19.02 -6.46 -10.04
CA SER A 36 -17.86 -7.15 -10.63
C SER A 36 -17.05 -7.91 -9.59
N LEU A 37 -16.87 -7.31 -8.40
CA LEU A 37 -16.19 -7.99 -7.29
C LEU A 37 -17.00 -9.20 -6.81
N MET A 38 -18.31 -9.07 -6.72
CA MET A 38 -19.19 -10.18 -6.36
C MET A 38 -19.11 -11.29 -7.39
N ALA A 39 -19.14 -10.94 -8.68
CA ALA A 39 -19.02 -11.93 -9.76
C ALA A 39 -17.70 -12.69 -9.65
N ALA A 40 -16.60 -12.00 -9.39
CA ALA A 40 -15.30 -12.63 -9.21
C ALA A 40 -15.28 -13.56 -7.98
N SER A 41 -15.92 -13.14 -6.89
CA SER A 41 -16.05 -13.94 -5.69
C SER A 41 -16.79 -15.25 -5.98
N ILE A 42 -17.90 -15.16 -6.68
CA ILE A 42 -18.70 -16.33 -7.06
C ILE A 42 -17.93 -17.25 -7.98
N ALA A 43 -17.30 -16.69 -9.01
CA ALA A 43 -16.57 -17.46 -10.02
C ALA A 43 -15.37 -18.23 -9.43
N THR A 44 -14.67 -17.63 -8.48
CA THR A 44 -13.48 -18.23 -7.87
C THR A 44 -13.80 -19.02 -6.60
N LYS A 45 -15.04 -18.97 -6.13
CA LYS A 45 -15.45 -19.59 -4.87
C LYS A 45 -14.66 -19.12 -3.66
N LYS A 46 -14.19 -17.86 -3.73
CA LYS A 46 -13.50 -17.19 -2.64
C LYS A 46 -14.42 -16.15 -2.03
N ASN A 47 -14.18 -15.79 -0.76
CA ASN A 47 -14.96 -14.72 -0.15
C ASN A 47 -14.54 -13.35 -0.72
N LEU A 48 -15.39 -12.36 -0.53
CA LEU A 48 -15.18 -11.03 -1.09
C LEU A 48 -13.89 -10.38 -0.56
N SER A 49 -13.57 -10.55 0.71
CA SER A 49 -12.34 -10.01 1.30
C SER A 49 -11.09 -10.56 0.62
N THR A 50 -11.09 -11.85 0.30
CA THR A 50 -9.96 -12.49 -0.40
C THR A 50 -9.82 -11.93 -1.82
N VAL A 51 -10.93 -11.75 -2.52
CA VAL A 51 -10.92 -11.17 -3.88
C VAL A 51 -10.35 -9.75 -3.84
N ILE A 52 -10.78 -8.94 -2.89
CA ILE A 52 -10.28 -7.57 -2.73
C ILE A 52 -8.79 -7.58 -2.44
N ALA A 53 -8.31 -8.43 -1.54
CA ALA A 53 -6.90 -8.54 -1.22
C ALA A 53 -6.08 -8.92 -2.45
N CYS A 54 -6.55 -9.88 -3.24
CA CYS A 54 -5.88 -10.28 -4.48
C CYS A 54 -5.85 -9.15 -5.51
N ALA A 55 -6.94 -8.39 -5.63
CA ALA A 55 -7.01 -7.26 -6.55
C ALA A 55 -6.02 -6.16 -6.15
N VAL A 56 -5.93 -5.86 -4.85
CA VAL A 56 -4.98 -4.87 -4.31
C VAL A 56 -3.55 -5.32 -4.58
N GLU A 57 -3.23 -6.57 -4.27
CA GLU A 57 -1.90 -7.12 -4.51
C GLU A 57 -1.52 -7.04 -5.98
N SER A 58 -2.43 -7.40 -6.87
CA SER A 58 -2.21 -7.34 -8.32
C SER A 58 -1.92 -5.91 -8.79
N TYR A 59 -2.70 -4.93 -8.32
CA TYR A 59 -2.47 -3.53 -8.65
C TYR A 59 -1.09 -3.07 -8.19
N ILE A 60 -0.75 -3.33 -6.94
CA ILE A 60 0.53 -2.91 -6.37
C ILE A 60 1.69 -3.55 -7.12
N THR A 61 1.63 -4.87 -7.35
CA THR A 61 2.69 -5.58 -8.05
C THR A 61 2.87 -5.07 -9.48
N SER A 62 1.77 -4.84 -10.19
CA SER A 62 1.81 -4.39 -11.59
C SER A 62 2.35 -2.97 -11.75
N ASN A 63 2.20 -2.13 -10.73
CA ASN A 63 2.59 -0.72 -10.78
C ASN A 63 3.78 -0.38 -9.90
N GLN A 64 4.39 -1.36 -9.26
CA GLN A 64 5.45 -1.14 -8.27
C GLN A 64 6.63 -0.35 -8.82
N GLN A 65 7.14 -0.75 -10.00
CA GLN A 65 8.29 -0.08 -10.60
C GLN A 65 7.97 1.38 -10.92
N LYS A 66 6.79 1.63 -11.49
CA LYS A 66 6.34 2.98 -11.79
C LYS A 66 6.24 3.84 -10.54
N HIS A 67 5.68 3.30 -9.48
CA HIS A 67 5.55 4.02 -8.21
C HIS A 67 6.92 4.33 -7.61
N PHE A 68 7.84 3.38 -7.63
CA PHE A 68 9.18 3.60 -7.09
C PHE A 68 9.98 4.61 -7.91
N ASP A 69 9.83 4.60 -9.23
CA ASP A 69 10.47 5.60 -10.09
C ASP A 69 10.00 7.00 -9.73
N GLU A 70 8.71 7.18 -9.54
CA GLU A 70 8.12 8.47 -9.14
C GLU A 70 8.60 8.88 -7.74
N LEU A 71 8.60 7.95 -6.80
CA LEU A 71 9.08 8.23 -5.45
C LEU A 71 10.55 8.63 -5.43
N GLN A 72 11.35 8.03 -6.32
CA GLN A 72 12.76 8.35 -6.42
C GLN A 72 12.98 9.80 -6.87
N LEU A 73 12.13 10.28 -7.80
CA LEU A 73 12.15 11.68 -8.22
C LEU A 73 11.75 12.60 -7.08
N GLN A 74 10.72 12.24 -6.33
CA GLN A 74 10.29 13.05 -5.19
C GLN A 74 11.36 13.09 -4.10
N ALA A 75 12.00 11.98 -3.81
CA ALA A 75 13.07 11.91 -2.83
C ALA A 75 14.26 12.77 -3.24
N ALA A 76 14.66 12.69 -4.51
CA ALA A 76 15.75 13.50 -5.04
C ALA A 76 15.44 14.99 -4.94
N GLY A 77 14.21 15.39 -5.23
CA GLY A 77 13.77 16.78 -5.09
C GLY A 77 13.80 17.27 -3.64
N ALA A 78 13.68 16.36 -2.67
CA ALA A 78 13.76 16.67 -1.25
C ALA A 78 15.19 16.54 -0.69
N GLY A 79 16.16 16.15 -1.52
CA GLY A 79 17.54 15.95 -1.09
C GLY A 79 17.73 14.74 -0.19
N LYS A 80 16.91 13.70 -0.37
CA LYS A 80 16.92 12.52 0.48
C LYS A 80 17.06 11.24 -0.34
N THR A 81 17.49 10.16 0.32
CA THR A 81 17.43 8.85 -0.30
C THR A 81 15.97 8.39 -0.35
N LEU A 82 15.67 7.44 -1.22
CA LEU A 82 14.31 6.89 -1.34
C LEU A 82 13.81 6.35 0.00
N GLU A 83 14.65 5.59 0.70
CA GLU A 83 14.27 5.02 1.99
C GLU A 83 14.01 6.08 3.05
N GLN A 84 14.87 7.07 3.16
CA GLN A 84 14.67 8.19 4.10
C GLN A 84 13.36 8.90 3.81
N TYR A 85 13.12 9.20 2.54
CA TYR A 85 11.91 9.90 2.12
C TYR A 85 10.66 9.11 2.48
N LEU A 86 10.64 7.81 2.16
CA LEU A 86 9.49 6.94 2.45
C LEU A 86 9.24 6.79 3.94
N VAL A 87 10.28 6.54 4.73
CA VAL A 87 10.13 6.39 6.17
C VAL A 87 9.51 7.65 6.77
N GLU A 88 10.01 8.83 6.39
CA GLU A 88 9.49 10.10 6.89
C GLU A 88 8.05 10.33 6.47
N GLU A 89 7.71 10.06 5.21
CA GLU A 89 6.34 10.25 4.72
C GLU A 89 5.35 9.26 5.34
N ILE A 90 5.75 8.01 5.54
CA ILE A 90 4.91 7.02 6.20
C ILE A 90 4.64 7.42 7.65
N VAL A 91 5.67 7.83 8.37
CA VAL A 91 5.52 8.30 9.75
C VAL A 91 4.57 9.48 9.83
N LYS A 92 4.71 10.46 8.93
CA LYS A 92 3.80 11.59 8.84
C LYS A 92 2.36 11.16 8.68
N ARG A 93 2.09 10.27 7.73
CA ARG A 93 0.72 9.82 7.45
C ARG A 93 0.10 9.07 8.61
N LEU A 94 0.88 8.27 9.31
CA LEU A 94 0.38 7.55 10.48
C LEU A 94 0.00 8.52 11.61
N LYS A 95 0.71 9.62 11.74
CA LYS A 95 0.43 10.62 12.78
C LYS A 95 -0.76 11.51 12.45
N THR A 96 -1.09 11.69 11.19
CA THR A 96 -2.17 12.59 10.77
C THR A 96 -3.52 11.92 10.65
N LYS A 97 -3.63 10.63 10.90
CA LYS A 97 -4.88 9.86 10.84
C LYS A 97 -5.59 9.91 9.48
N ASN A 98 -4.87 9.84 8.41
CA ASN A 98 -5.47 9.75 7.08
C ASN A 98 -5.66 8.32 6.64
#